data_58ea9d05b56b0525951dd41631e53552
#
_entry.id   58ea9d05b56b0525951dd41631e53552
#
_cell.length_a   1.000
_cell.length_b   1.000
_cell.length_c   1.000
_cell.angle_alpha   90.00
_cell.angle_beta   90.00
_cell.angle_gamma   90.00
#
_symmetry.space_group_name_H-M   'P 1'
#
loop_
_entity.id
_entity.type
_entity.pdbx_description
1 polymer ?
#
loop_
_entity_poly.entity_id
_entity_poly.type
_entity_poly.pdbx_seq_one_letter_code
_entity_poly.pdbx_strand_id
1 'polypeptide(L)'
;EYEKHKIASLFLIPKQLKAHGLKEASIQFSDASISEIIHKYTREAGVRNLEREITGICRKVAKQIVKEGNLDGEVHIDADNLSEYLGTAKFTRGKAEEQDEIGVATGMVYTQVGGDIIAIEATTMAGDGELRLTGQLGEIMRESAQTALAYIRSRAHLLNIPPDFNFEKHDIHIHVPEGAVPKEGPSAGITLATAMISALTGKK
;
A
#
# COMPACT_ATOMS: atom_id res chain seq x y z
N GLU A 1 9.11 9.92 -5.50
CA GLU A 1 10.13 9.19 -4.74
C GLU A 1 11.54 9.65 -5.08
N TYR A 2 11.88 9.73 -6.34
CA TYR A 2 13.19 10.21 -6.79
C TYR A 2 13.54 11.60 -6.22
N GLU A 3 12.59 12.55 -6.26
CA GLU A 3 12.77 13.88 -5.70
C GLU A 3 12.99 13.84 -4.19
N LYS A 4 12.20 13.04 -3.46
CA LYS A 4 12.36 12.84 -2.01
C LYS A 4 13.73 12.29 -1.66
N HIS A 5 14.20 11.31 -2.43
CA HIS A 5 15.53 10.72 -2.27
C HIS A 5 16.63 11.78 -2.44
N LYS A 6 16.54 12.61 -3.51
CA LYS A 6 17.47 13.70 -3.73
C LYS A 6 17.43 14.78 -2.64
N ILE A 7 16.24 15.14 -2.18
CA ILE A 7 16.07 16.09 -1.07
C ILE A 7 16.68 15.50 0.21
N ALA A 8 16.46 14.22 0.49
CA ALA A 8 17.04 13.56 1.66
C ALA A 8 18.56 13.58 1.63
N SER A 9 19.17 13.11 0.54
CA SER A 9 20.62 12.97 0.42
C SER A 9 21.34 14.32 0.37
N LEU A 10 20.80 15.29 -0.39
CA LEU A 10 21.50 16.56 -0.61
C LEU A 10 21.23 17.64 0.45
N PHE A 11 20.09 17.55 1.15
CA PHE A 11 19.69 18.62 2.06
C PHE A 11 19.36 18.14 3.48
N LEU A 12 18.50 17.12 3.63
CA LEU A 12 18.02 16.74 4.96
C LEU A 12 19.10 16.07 5.79
N ILE A 13 19.81 15.09 5.23
CA ILE A 13 20.87 14.38 5.94
C ILE A 13 21.98 15.35 6.37
N PRO A 14 22.61 16.14 5.48
CA PRO A 14 23.63 17.10 5.90
C PRO A 14 23.15 18.09 6.96
N LYS A 15 21.91 18.59 6.81
CA LYS A 15 21.29 19.48 7.81
C LYS A 15 21.18 18.83 9.18
N GLN A 16 20.71 17.57 9.24
CA GLN A 16 20.51 16.86 10.49
C GLN A 16 21.83 16.41 11.13
N LEU A 17 22.82 16.02 10.36
CA LEU A 17 24.17 15.76 10.85
C LEU A 17 24.74 16.96 11.57
N LYS A 18 24.69 18.13 10.91
CA LYS A 18 25.15 19.39 11.50
C LYS A 18 24.38 19.76 12.77
N ALA A 19 23.05 19.60 12.77
CA ALA A 19 22.21 19.94 13.92
C ALA A 19 22.48 19.07 15.15
N HIS A 20 22.95 17.82 14.95
CA HIS A 20 23.29 16.89 16.04
C HIS A 20 24.78 16.81 16.35
N GLY A 21 25.61 17.69 15.75
CA GLY A 21 27.05 17.71 15.97
C GLY A 21 27.77 16.48 15.42
N LEU A 22 27.19 15.79 14.48
CA LEU A 22 27.78 14.64 13.80
C LEU A 22 28.61 15.10 12.62
N LYS A 23 29.78 14.49 12.43
CA LYS A 23 30.61 14.72 11.23
C LYS A 23 30.10 13.81 10.11
N GLU A 24 30.17 14.28 8.87
CA GLU A 24 29.80 13.46 7.69
C GLU A 24 30.60 12.16 7.58
N ALA A 25 31.86 12.19 8.04
CA ALA A 25 32.72 11.00 8.10
C ALA A 25 32.36 10.01 9.23
N SER A 26 31.40 10.34 10.09
CA SER A 26 31.02 9.50 11.23
C SER A 26 29.75 8.68 10.99
N ILE A 27 28.99 9.00 9.94
CA ILE A 27 27.75 8.34 9.62
C ILE A 27 27.48 8.43 8.11
N GLN A 28 27.15 7.30 7.50
CA GLN A 28 26.77 7.21 6.10
C GLN A 28 25.40 6.54 5.95
N PHE A 29 24.58 7.13 5.11
CA PHE A 29 23.30 6.56 4.71
C PHE A 29 23.44 5.96 3.30
N SER A 30 23.16 4.68 3.15
CA SER A 30 23.09 4.07 1.82
C SER A 30 21.86 4.54 1.06
N ASP A 31 21.92 4.54 -0.26
CA ASP A 31 20.75 4.83 -1.12
C ASP A 31 19.58 3.88 -0.84
N ALA A 32 19.88 2.63 -0.49
CA ALA A 32 18.90 1.64 -0.10
C ALA A 32 18.19 2.02 1.21
N SER A 33 18.93 2.53 2.22
CA SER A 33 18.34 2.97 3.47
C SER A 33 17.40 4.17 3.28
N ILE A 34 17.80 5.15 2.48
CA ILE A 34 16.96 6.31 2.18
C ILE A 34 15.66 5.87 1.49
N SER A 35 15.76 4.99 0.50
CA SER A 35 14.61 4.44 -0.19
C SER A 35 13.69 3.68 0.76
N GLU A 36 14.25 2.88 1.65
CA GLU A 36 13.51 2.11 2.65
C GLU A 36 12.81 3.02 3.68
N ILE A 37 13.44 4.11 4.12
CA ILE A 37 12.81 5.12 5.00
C ILE A 37 11.60 5.74 4.29
N ILE A 38 11.75 6.12 3.03
CA ILE A 38 10.67 6.71 2.23
C ILE A 38 9.50 5.73 2.12
N HIS A 39 9.78 4.45 1.87
CA HIS A 39 8.76 3.44 1.57
C HIS A 39 8.09 2.86 2.80
N LYS A 40 8.86 2.57 3.86
CA LYS A 40 8.34 1.80 5.00
C LYS A 40 8.16 2.62 6.28
N TYR A 41 8.74 3.81 6.36
CA TYR A 41 8.64 4.62 7.57
C TYR A 41 7.91 5.94 7.38
N THR A 42 7.65 6.34 6.10
CA THR A 42 6.91 7.56 5.80
C THR A 42 5.77 7.34 4.80
N ARG A 43 4.66 8.07 4.99
CA ARG A 43 3.53 8.11 4.06
C ARG A 43 3.02 9.55 4.00
N GLU A 44 3.58 10.34 3.09
CA GLU A 44 3.30 11.77 2.97
C GLU A 44 3.60 12.28 1.55
N ALA A 45 2.93 13.35 1.13
CA ALA A 45 3.22 14.01 -0.13
C ALA A 45 4.55 14.81 -0.08
N GLY A 46 4.85 15.44 1.05
CA GLY A 46 6.06 16.21 1.32
C GLY A 46 7.22 15.38 1.88
N VAL A 47 8.09 16.04 2.65
CA VAL A 47 9.30 15.44 3.25
C VAL A 47 9.43 15.69 4.76
N ARG A 48 8.36 16.15 5.43
CA ARG A 48 8.41 16.51 6.85
C ARG A 48 8.60 15.29 7.76
N ASN A 49 7.90 14.20 7.49
CA ASN A 49 8.07 12.98 8.25
C ASN A 49 9.40 12.30 7.90
N LEU A 50 9.83 12.36 6.63
CA LEU A 50 11.15 11.90 6.20
C LEU A 50 12.27 12.60 6.99
N GLU A 51 12.21 13.92 7.10
CA GLU A 51 13.14 14.68 7.93
C GLU A 51 13.10 14.23 9.40
N ARG A 52 11.90 13.95 9.92
CA ARG A 52 11.73 13.49 11.32
C ARG A 52 12.33 12.11 11.58
N GLU A 53 12.18 11.18 10.66
CA GLU A 53 12.81 9.85 10.78
C GLU A 53 14.34 9.96 10.67
N ILE A 54 14.88 10.73 9.73
CA ILE A 54 16.32 11.02 9.63
C ILE A 54 16.84 11.66 10.92
N THR A 55 16.12 12.64 11.47
CA THR A 55 16.43 13.26 12.76
C THR A 55 16.49 12.22 13.89
N GLY A 56 15.55 11.27 13.91
CA GLY A 56 15.49 10.19 14.87
C GLY A 56 16.74 9.31 14.83
N ILE A 57 17.21 8.95 13.64
CA ILE A 57 18.44 8.19 13.43
C ILE A 57 19.65 8.98 13.93
N CYS A 58 19.84 10.21 13.46
CA CYS A 58 20.97 11.07 13.84
C CYS A 58 21.04 11.25 15.36
N ARG A 59 19.89 11.45 16.02
CA ARG A 59 19.83 11.57 17.49
C ARG A 59 20.26 10.30 18.21
N LYS A 60 19.87 9.12 17.72
CA LYS A 60 20.27 7.84 18.31
C LYS A 60 21.76 7.59 18.15
N VAL A 61 22.31 7.87 16.96
CA VAL A 61 23.76 7.77 16.71
C VAL A 61 24.54 8.74 17.59
N ALA A 62 24.10 10.01 17.69
CA ALA A 62 24.74 10.99 18.58
C ALA A 62 24.73 10.51 20.04
N LYS A 63 23.62 9.90 20.51
CA LYS A 63 23.53 9.32 21.85
C LYS A 63 24.50 8.16 22.05
N GLN A 64 24.68 7.29 21.07
CA GLN A 64 25.66 6.19 21.13
C GLN A 64 27.09 6.71 21.27
N ILE A 65 27.46 7.68 20.43
CA ILE A 65 28.79 8.32 20.47
C ILE A 65 29.08 8.91 21.86
N VAL A 66 28.12 9.62 22.45
CA VAL A 66 28.29 10.21 23.79
C VAL A 66 28.39 9.14 24.86
N LYS A 67 27.64 8.04 24.76
CA LYS A 67 27.63 6.97 25.76
C LYS A 67 28.90 6.11 25.75
N GLU A 68 29.43 5.84 24.56
CA GLU A 68 30.55 4.94 24.33
C GLU A 68 31.92 5.67 24.29
N GLY A 69 31.91 7.01 24.38
CA GLY A 69 33.12 7.85 24.53
C GLY A 69 33.89 8.13 23.24
N ASN A 70 33.68 7.43 22.22
CA ASN A 70 34.00 7.66 20.79
C ASN A 70 33.62 6.38 20.02
N LEU A 71 32.89 6.50 18.94
CA LEU A 71 32.82 5.40 18.01
C LEU A 71 34.12 5.45 17.19
N ASP A 72 35.02 4.50 17.44
CA ASP A 72 36.19 4.24 16.59
C ASP A 72 35.67 3.58 15.30
N GLY A 73 34.99 4.35 14.45
CA GLY A 73 34.47 3.86 13.19
C GLY A 73 33.32 4.69 12.63
N GLU A 74 33.04 4.45 11.39
CA GLU A 74 31.96 5.01 10.64
C GLU A 74 30.66 4.19 10.87
N VAL A 75 29.56 4.87 11.21
CA VAL A 75 28.26 4.22 11.36
C VAL A 75 27.58 4.14 10.00
N HIS A 76 27.35 2.94 9.51
CA HIS A 76 26.63 2.72 8.29
C HIS A 76 25.15 2.48 8.57
N ILE A 77 24.30 3.29 7.97
CA ILE A 77 22.84 3.13 7.99
C ILE A 77 22.42 2.48 6.69
N ASP A 78 22.06 1.21 6.77
CA ASP A 78 21.60 0.39 5.67
C ASP A 78 20.15 -0.06 5.86
N ALA A 79 19.52 -0.57 4.79
CA ALA A 79 18.16 -1.05 4.83
C ALA A 79 17.91 -2.10 5.92
N ASP A 80 18.90 -2.96 6.16
CA ASP A 80 18.80 -4.10 7.08
C ASP A 80 18.84 -3.67 8.56
N ASN A 81 19.54 -2.57 8.89
CA ASN A 81 19.68 -2.11 10.27
C ASN A 81 18.75 -0.95 10.65
N LEU A 82 17.90 -0.49 9.73
CA LEU A 82 16.95 0.60 10.00
C LEU A 82 16.03 0.31 11.18
N SER A 83 15.66 -0.95 11.37
CA SER A 83 14.79 -1.37 12.48
C SER A 83 15.39 -1.10 13.86
N GLU A 84 16.71 -1.07 14.01
CA GLU A 84 17.41 -0.74 15.25
C GLU A 84 17.21 0.74 15.62
N TYR A 85 17.14 1.58 14.59
CA TYR A 85 16.98 3.03 14.75
C TYR A 85 15.52 3.49 14.75
N LEU A 86 14.66 2.91 13.91
CA LEU A 86 13.30 3.39 13.69
C LEU A 86 12.21 2.47 14.25
N GLY A 87 12.60 1.25 14.71
CA GLY A 87 11.66 0.22 15.12
C GLY A 87 11.05 -0.52 13.93
N THR A 88 9.94 -1.19 14.17
CA THR A 88 9.21 -1.91 13.12
C THR A 88 8.75 -0.98 12.01
N ALA A 89 8.80 -1.46 10.77
CA ALA A 89 8.27 -0.74 9.61
C ALA A 89 6.81 -0.32 9.86
N LYS A 90 6.51 0.95 9.60
CA LYS A 90 5.17 1.54 9.85
C LYS A 90 4.19 1.28 8.72
N PHE A 91 4.73 1.11 7.51
CA PHE A 91 3.95 0.93 6.30
C PHE A 91 4.48 -0.27 5.53
N THR A 92 3.58 -1.15 5.16
CA THR A 92 3.81 -2.18 4.14
C THR A 92 3.08 -1.72 2.90
N ARG A 93 3.78 -1.62 1.76
CA ARG A 93 3.06 -1.47 0.49
C ARG A 93 2.28 -2.75 0.25
N GLY A 94 1.05 -2.59 -0.24
CA GLY A 94 0.28 -3.72 -0.72
C GLY A 94 1.16 -4.52 -1.70
N LYS A 95 1.44 -5.76 -1.38
CA LYS A 95 2.00 -6.69 -2.35
C LYS A 95 0.81 -7.30 -3.08
N ALA A 96 0.89 -7.36 -4.41
CA ALA A 96 0.03 -8.28 -5.13
C ALA A 96 0.20 -9.67 -4.49
N GLU A 97 -0.87 -10.37 -4.28
CA GLU A 97 -0.80 -11.70 -3.72
C GLU A 97 0.13 -12.56 -4.60
N GLU A 98 0.99 -13.34 -3.97
CA GLU A 98 1.97 -14.17 -4.69
C GLU A 98 1.31 -15.33 -5.45
N GLN A 99 0.04 -15.59 -5.16
CA GLN A 99 -0.74 -16.65 -5.80
C GLN A 99 -2.08 -16.10 -6.29
N ASP A 100 -2.45 -16.51 -7.50
CA ASP A 100 -3.76 -16.19 -8.03
C ASP A 100 -4.86 -16.89 -7.21
N GLU A 101 -5.83 -16.14 -6.72
CA GLU A 101 -6.96 -16.64 -5.95
C GLU A 101 -8.28 -16.42 -6.68
N ILE A 102 -9.21 -17.36 -6.51
CA ILE A 102 -10.55 -17.23 -7.08
C ILE A 102 -11.30 -16.10 -6.35
N GLY A 103 -11.90 -15.23 -7.13
CA GLY A 103 -12.66 -14.10 -6.60
C GLY A 103 -11.80 -12.90 -6.20
N VAL A 104 -10.49 -12.94 -6.39
CA VAL A 104 -9.60 -11.84 -6.07
C VAL A 104 -9.06 -11.17 -7.33
N ALA A 105 -9.10 -9.85 -7.38
CA ALA A 105 -8.50 -9.09 -8.47
C ALA A 105 -7.73 -7.88 -7.91
N THR A 106 -6.52 -7.65 -8.41
CA THR A 106 -5.68 -6.54 -8.00
C THR A 106 -5.98 -5.30 -8.84
N GLY A 107 -6.38 -4.23 -8.17
CA GLY A 107 -6.55 -2.91 -8.75
C GLY A 107 -5.40 -1.97 -8.41
N MET A 108 -5.30 -0.87 -9.14
CA MET A 108 -4.38 0.22 -8.84
C MET A 108 -5.16 1.44 -8.36
N VAL A 109 -4.64 2.09 -7.33
CA VAL A 109 -5.18 3.34 -6.79
C VAL A 109 -4.10 4.42 -6.83
N TYR A 110 -4.52 5.64 -7.12
CA TYR A 110 -3.64 6.81 -7.02
C TYR A 110 -4.05 7.63 -5.80
N THR A 111 -3.06 7.99 -4.99
CA THR A 111 -3.26 8.81 -3.79
C THR A 111 -2.32 10.01 -3.82
N GLN A 112 -2.54 10.97 -2.91
CA GLN A 112 -1.63 12.13 -2.78
C GLN A 112 -0.18 11.72 -2.42
N VAL A 113 0.00 10.51 -1.94
CA VAL A 113 1.32 9.97 -1.55
C VAL A 113 1.91 9.02 -2.60
N GLY A 114 1.25 8.85 -3.74
CA GLY A 114 1.68 8.03 -4.86
C GLY A 114 0.70 6.92 -5.23
N GLY A 115 1.11 6.06 -6.14
CA GLY A 115 0.36 4.87 -6.53
C GLY A 115 0.48 3.77 -5.48
N ASP A 116 -0.61 3.02 -5.30
CA ASP A 116 -0.67 1.83 -4.45
C ASP A 116 -1.53 0.77 -5.15
N ILE A 117 -1.48 -0.46 -4.67
CA ILE A 117 -2.33 -1.54 -5.14
C ILE A 117 -3.38 -1.88 -4.09
N ILE A 118 -4.52 -2.34 -4.55
CA ILE A 118 -5.64 -2.73 -3.70
C ILE A 118 -6.22 -4.05 -4.18
N ALA A 119 -6.39 -4.99 -3.29
CA ALA A 119 -7.12 -6.21 -3.58
C ALA A 119 -8.62 -5.92 -3.59
N ILE A 120 -9.36 -6.50 -4.52
CA ILE A 120 -10.81 -6.53 -4.56
C ILE A 120 -11.22 -7.99 -4.45
N GLU A 121 -11.94 -8.31 -3.40
CA GLU A 121 -12.38 -9.66 -3.09
C GLU A 121 -13.87 -9.79 -3.40
N ALA A 122 -14.25 -10.81 -4.15
CA ALA A 122 -15.63 -11.15 -4.45
C ALA A 122 -15.93 -12.59 -4.02
N THR A 123 -17.04 -12.76 -3.35
CA THR A 123 -17.55 -14.08 -2.95
C THR A 123 -19.02 -14.23 -3.30
N THR A 124 -19.46 -15.47 -3.53
CA THR A 124 -20.85 -15.79 -3.76
C THR A 124 -21.36 -16.67 -2.64
N MET A 125 -22.58 -16.45 -2.21
CA MET A 125 -23.24 -17.23 -1.16
C MET A 125 -24.72 -17.38 -1.43
N ALA A 126 -25.36 -18.38 -0.86
CA ALA A 126 -26.82 -18.51 -0.91
C ALA A 126 -27.47 -17.26 -0.29
N GLY A 127 -28.49 -16.72 -0.96
CA GLY A 127 -29.15 -15.47 -0.56
C GLY A 127 -30.32 -15.12 -1.46
N ASP A 128 -30.70 -13.84 -1.48
CA ASP A 128 -31.87 -13.32 -2.20
C ASP A 128 -31.48 -12.46 -3.43
N GLY A 129 -30.27 -12.61 -3.94
CA GLY A 129 -29.76 -11.90 -5.12
C GLY A 129 -29.20 -10.50 -4.83
N GLU A 130 -28.82 -10.23 -3.59
CA GLU A 130 -28.29 -8.93 -3.19
C GLU A 130 -26.81 -8.76 -3.58
N LEU A 131 -26.45 -7.52 -3.94
CA LEU A 131 -25.06 -7.07 -4.05
C LEU A 131 -24.65 -6.39 -2.75
N ARG A 132 -23.82 -7.07 -1.97
CA ARG A 132 -23.30 -6.55 -0.71
C ARG A 132 -21.93 -5.93 -0.93
N LEU A 133 -21.74 -4.71 -0.47
CA LEU A 133 -20.52 -3.94 -0.66
C LEU A 133 -19.96 -3.47 0.68
N THR A 134 -18.70 -3.84 0.96
CA THR A 134 -17.99 -3.44 2.18
C THR A 134 -16.61 -2.85 1.87
N GLY A 135 -16.03 -2.07 2.80
CA GLY A 135 -14.73 -1.43 2.64
C GLY A 135 -14.78 0.08 2.41
N GLN A 136 -15.83 0.77 2.91
CA GLN A 136 -16.03 2.22 2.80
C GLN A 136 -16.00 2.75 1.36
N LEU A 137 -16.74 2.08 0.49
CA LEU A 137 -16.90 2.48 -0.90
C LEU A 137 -17.81 3.71 -1.00
N GLY A 138 -17.35 4.75 -1.66
CA GLY A 138 -18.15 5.91 -1.98
C GLY A 138 -19.21 5.64 -3.06
N GLU A 139 -20.09 6.61 -3.29
CA GLU A 139 -21.26 6.43 -4.18
C GLU A 139 -20.87 6.04 -5.60
N ILE A 140 -19.88 6.70 -6.19
CA ILE A 140 -19.41 6.42 -7.56
C ILE A 140 -18.91 4.97 -7.68
N MET A 141 -18.19 4.49 -6.69
CA MET A 141 -17.66 3.13 -6.72
C MET A 141 -18.75 2.08 -6.49
N ARG A 142 -19.76 2.40 -5.68
CA ARG A 142 -20.98 1.57 -5.50
C ARG A 142 -21.79 1.45 -6.80
N GLU A 143 -21.99 2.55 -7.49
CA GLU A 143 -22.64 2.58 -8.80
C GLU A 143 -21.84 1.80 -9.85
N SER A 144 -20.51 1.92 -9.82
CA SER A 144 -19.62 1.14 -10.67
C SER A 144 -19.76 -0.38 -10.43
N ALA A 145 -19.88 -0.81 -9.17
CA ALA A 145 -20.12 -2.22 -8.85
C ALA A 145 -21.48 -2.72 -9.33
N GLN A 146 -22.54 -1.92 -9.20
CA GLN A 146 -23.87 -2.24 -9.72
C GLN A 146 -23.86 -2.35 -11.25
N THR A 147 -23.19 -1.42 -11.93
CA THR A 147 -23.02 -1.44 -13.37
C THR A 147 -22.25 -2.67 -13.83
N ALA A 148 -21.17 -3.03 -13.13
CA ALA A 148 -20.40 -4.24 -13.42
C ALA A 148 -21.25 -5.50 -13.26
N LEU A 149 -22.09 -5.60 -12.22
CA LEU A 149 -22.99 -6.73 -12.04
C LEU A 149 -24.07 -6.79 -13.12
N ALA A 150 -24.65 -5.66 -13.52
CA ALA A 150 -25.62 -5.60 -14.61
C ALA A 150 -25.01 -6.06 -15.94
N TYR A 151 -23.77 -5.64 -16.22
CA TYR A 151 -23.00 -6.12 -17.37
C TYR A 151 -22.80 -7.63 -17.33
N ILE A 152 -22.38 -8.18 -16.20
CA ILE A 152 -22.14 -9.62 -16.02
C ILE A 152 -23.43 -10.41 -16.22
N ARG A 153 -24.53 -10.00 -15.59
CA ARG A 153 -25.83 -10.66 -15.74
C ARG A 153 -26.30 -10.71 -17.21
N SER A 154 -26.16 -9.60 -17.93
CA SER A 154 -26.60 -9.50 -19.33
C SER A 154 -25.74 -10.32 -20.29
N ARG A 155 -24.56 -10.76 -19.90
CA ARG A 155 -23.59 -11.49 -20.72
C ARG A 155 -23.08 -12.78 -20.08
N ALA A 156 -23.84 -13.33 -19.14
CA ALA A 156 -23.44 -14.52 -18.36
C ALA A 156 -22.98 -15.67 -19.25
N HIS A 157 -23.68 -15.93 -20.37
CA HIS A 157 -23.32 -16.97 -21.32
C HIS A 157 -22.00 -16.74 -22.04
N LEU A 158 -21.64 -15.47 -22.35
CA LEU A 158 -20.35 -15.11 -22.97
C LEU A 158 -19.20 -15.18 -21.98
N LEU A 159 -19.49 -14.98 -20.71
CA LEU A 159 -18.51 -14.99 -19.62
C LEU A 159 -18.30 -16.38 -19.02
N ASN A 160 -18.93 -17.43 -19.61
CA ASN A 160 -18.86 -18.80 -19.13
C ASN A 160 -19.34 -18.99 -17.68
N ILE A 161 -20.29 -18.17 -17.23
CA ILE A 161 -20.94 -18.39 -15.94
C ILE A 161 -21.82 -19.63 -16.09
N PRO A 162 -21.80 -20.56 -15.10
CA PRO A 162 -22.59 -21.77 -15.18
C PRO A 162 -24.08 -21.50 -15.46
N PRO A 163 -24.71 -22.19 -16.42
CA PRO A 163 -26.10 -21.94 -16.78
C PRO A 163 -27.11 -22.16 -15.65
N ASP A 164 -26.73 -22.96 -14.68
CA ASP A 164 -27.51 -23.30 -13.47
C ASP A 164 -27.29 -22.29 -12.33
N PHE A 165 -26.36 -21.33 -12.50
CA PHE A 165 -26.16 -20.29 -11.51
C PHE A 165 -27.36 -19.34 -11.48
N ASN A 166 -28.07 -19.32 -10.37
CA ASN A 166 -29.24 -18.48 -10.18
C ASN A 166 -28.89 -17.21 -9.39
N PHE A 167 -28.81 -16.07 -10.08
CA PHE A 167 -28.54 -14.76 -9.50
C PHE A 167 -29.58 -14.30 -8.46
N GLU A 168 -30.80 -14.82 -8.50
CA GLU A 168 -31.86 -14.45 -7.56
C GLU A 168 -31.79 -15.25 -6.25
N LYS A 169 -31.02 -16.32 -6.24
CA LYS A 169 -30.81 -17.20 -5.07
C LYS A 169 -29.40 -17.13 -4.49
N HIS A 170 -28.58 -16.24 -5.01
CA HIS A 170 -27.21 -16.05 -4.53
C HIS A 170 -26.91 -14.56 -4.37
N ASP A 171 -26.45 -14.19 -3.20
CA ASP A 171 -25.84 -12.90 -2.94
C ASP A 171 -24.42 -12.89 -3.49
N ILE A 172 -23.98 -11.71 -3.93
CA ILE A 172 -22.59 -11.45 -4.28
C ILE A 172 -22.05 -10.43 -3.27
N HIS A 173 -21.01 -10.77 -2.57
CA HIS A 173 -20.35 -9.86 -1.65
C HIS A 173 -19.02 -9.41 -2.23
N ILE A 174 -18.82 -8.11 -2.31
CA ILE A 174 -17.56 -7.48 -2.66
C ILE A 174 -16.99 -6.81 -1.43
N HIS A 175 -15.76 -7.15 -1.11
CA HIS A 175 -14.98 -6.51 -0.07
C HIS A 175 -13.76 -5.83 -0.69
N VAL A 176 -13.53 -4.57 -0.28
CA VAL A 176 -12.31 -3.85 -0.64
C VAL A 176 -11.58 -3.54 0.66
N PRO A 177 -10.51 -4.29 0.99
CA PRO A 177 -9.74 -4.11 2.22
C PRO A 177 -9.26 -2.68 2.45
N GLU A 178 -8.66 -2.41 3.62
CA GLU A 178 -8.21 -1.07 4.05
C GLU A 178 -9.35 -0.08 4.29
N GLY A 179 -10.27 -0.43 5.20
CA GLY A 179 -11.47 0.33 5.52
C GLY A 179 -11.29 1.75 6.08
N ALA A 180 -10.07 2.17 6.41
CA ALA A 180 -9.82 3.47 7.03
C ALA A 180 -9.81 4.65 6.04
N VAL A 181 -9.74 4.39 4.73
CA VAL A 181 -9.70 5.43 3.69
C VAL A 181 -10.90 5.27 2.77
N PRO A 182 -11.75 6.31 2.62
CA PRO A 182 -12.83 6.30 1.63
C PRO A 182 -12.27 6.08 0.23
N LYS A 183 -12.91 5.20 -0.52
CA LYS A 183 -12.51 4.84 -1.88
C LYS A 183 -13.51 5.37 -2.87
N GLU A 184 -13.05 6.23 -3.76
CA GLU A 184 -13.85 6.90 -4.78
C GLU A 184 -13.24 6.70 -6.17
N GLY A 185 -14.08 6.65 -7.17
CA GLY A 185 -13.68 6.70 -8.57
C GLY A 185 -14.25 5.56 -9.41
N PRO A 186 -14.49 5.81 -10.72
CA PRO A 186 -15.07 4.84 -11.63
C PRO A 186 -14.06 3.82 -12.17
N SER A 187 -12.75 4.06 -11.99
CA SER A 187 -11.67 3.25 -12.56
C SER A 187 -11.63 1.81 -12.05
N ALA A 188 -12.21 1.54 -10.87
CA ALA A 188 -12.26 0.20 -10.30
C ALA A 188 -13.26 -0.74 -10.99
N GLY A 189 -14.11 -0.25 -11.90
CA GLY A 189 -15.18 -1.04 -12.52
C GLY A 189 -14.70 -2.33 -13.18
N ILE A 190 -13.59 -2.28 -13.90
CA ILE A 190 -13.05 -3.49 -14.55
C ILE A 190 -12.51 -4.48 -13.52
N THR A 191 -11.84 -4.01 -12.47
CA THR A 191 -11.31 -4.87 -11.40
C THR A 191 -12.45 -5.51 -10.61
N LEU A 192 -13.52 -4.75 -10.30
CA LEU A 192 -14.75 -5.26 -9.68
C LEU A 192 -15.39 -6.35 -10.54
N ALA A 193 -15.52 -6.10 -11.85
CA ALA A 193 -16.09 -7.07 -12.80
C ALA A 193 -15.22 -8.34 -12.86
N THR A 194 -13.89 -8.21 -12.90
CA THR A 194 -12.96 -9.33 -12.96
C THR A 194 -13.06 -10.19 -11.71
N ALA A 195 -13.06 -9.60 -10.51
CA ALA A 195 -13.23 -10.33 -9.26
C ALA A 195 -14.57 -11.08 -9.22
N MET A 196 -15.67 -10.43 -9.61
CA MET A 196 -17.00 -11.08 -9.68
C MET A 196 -17.03 -12.23 -10.68
N ILE A 197 -16.48 -12.05 -11.88
CA ILE A 197 -16.44 -13.12 -12.91
C ILE A 197 -15.60 -14.29 -12.41
N SER A 198 -14.47 -14.02 -11.80
CA SER A 198 -13.63 -15.05 -11.18
C SER A 198 -14.40 -15.85 -10.12
N ALA A 199 -15.09 -15.16 -9.20
CA ALA A 199 -15.91 -15.83 -8.17
C ALA A 199 -17.07 -16.65 -8.78
N LEU A 200 -17.74 -16.13 -9.81
CA LEU A 200 -18.89 -16.78 -10.46
C LEU A 200 -18.50 -17.99 -11.33
N THR A 201 -17.30 -17.95 -11.90
CA THR A 201 -16.81 -19.02 -12.79
C THR A 201 -15.89 -20.03 -12.10
N GLY A 202 -15.42 -19.72 -10.90
CA GLY A 202 -14.41 -20.52 -10.19
C GLY A 202 -13.03 -20.53 -10.86
N LYS A 203 -12.74 -19.52 -11.71
CA LYS A 203 -11.47 -19.39 -12.41
C LYS A 203 -10.60 -18.32 -11.75
N LYS A 204 -9.31 -18.61 -11.67
CA LYS A 204 -8.28 -17.66 -11.27
C LYS A 204 -7.97 -16.66 -12.37
#